data_9d51f468794ce3779f848f3fefe57b91
#
_entry.id   9d51f468794ce3779f848f3fefe57b91
#
_cell.length_a   1.000
_cell.length_b   1.000
_cell.length_c   1.000
_cell.angle_alpha   90.00
_cell.angle_beta   90.00
_cell.angle_gamma   90.00
#
_symmetry.space_group_name_H-M   'P 1'
#
loop_
_entity.id
_entity.type
_entity.pdbx_description
1 polymer ?
#
loop_
_entity_poly.entity_id
_entity_poly.type
_entity_poly.pdbx_seq_one_letter_code
_entity_poly.pdbx_strand_id
1 'polypeptide(L)'
;HADYERQDKSGTKAFGGGVFAINGAWFPAPLDYKTDLFTTALEFNGKKGQARLEYINSDFNNDNLSVTWDNPFATGFGDEVSRSALEPDNKFQQLSLAGAYRFTSRFRFSGKAYVGKIKQDVPFLPYSISPEYEDRELPRQSLDGKLETSMYNLSGRFYLVLADRLDMTAAYKADKRDNKTPVDEYYPVIMEVWPAGPRSNRPYEYDRDQWKVDLRWRPTYTTRLMGGFKRETLKRTYQEVRKSDEDTWWGEFQFTPWHWFDTRLKYEYLDRDNSVYETQGNYDRAENPLMRKFNMADRQRNRGTVEVDLFPVDNLGVNVSYYITDDDYDESIIGLTKAKETSINLDVNYAISEAAVVYGFYTRDKIKSELSGSSSPANTMIWDGFTKDKIRT
;
A
#
# COMPACT_ATOMS: atom_id res chain seq x y z
N HIS A 1 -29.25 11.28 -4.84
CA HIS A 1 -28.13 11.92 -5.54
C HIS A 1 -27.67 11.02 -6.67
N ALA A 2 -27.47 11.61 -7.86
CA ALA A 2 -26.86 10.93 -9.00
C ALA A 2 -25.92 11.95 -9.66
N ASP A 3 -24.76 11.49 -10.08
CA ASP A 3 -23.70 12.26 -10.68
C ASP A 3 -23.07 11.50 -11.85
N TYR A 4 -22.69 12.23 -12.88
CA TYR A 4 -21.97 11.71 -14.04
C TYR A 4 -20.82 12.65 -14.36
N GLU A 5 -19.65 12.09 -14.44
CA GLU A 5 -18.43 12.80 -14.83
C GLU A 5 -17.77 12.07 -16.02
N ARG A 6 -17.35 12.85 -17.00
CA ARG A 6 -16.51 12.36 -18.09
C ARG A 6 -15.19 13.08 -18.06
N GLN A 7 -14.11 12.32 -18.09
CA GLN A 7 -12.75 12.81 -18.20
C GLN A 7 -12.14 12.34 -19.52
N ASP A 8 -11.75 13.29 -20.37
CA ASP A 8 -10.98 13.06 -21.58
C ASP A 8 -9.53 13.53 -21.38
N LYS A 9 -8.57 12.68 -21.70
CA LYS A 9 -7.13 13.00 -21.65
C LYS A 9 -6.50 12.65 -22.98
N SER A 10 -5.94 13.63 -23.67
CA SER A 10 -5.21 13.43 -24.93
C SER A 10 -3.83 14.06 -24.89
N GLY A 11 -2.90 13.54 -25.69
CA GLY A 11 -1.53 14.04 -25.78
C GLY A 11 -0.49 12.94 -25.82
N THR A 12 0.62 13.17 -25.11
CA THR A 12 1.71 12.20 -25.02
C THR A 12 2.17 12.04 -23.57
N LYS A 13 2.65 10.85 -23.23
CA LYS A 13 3.30 10.57 -21.96
C LYS A 13 4.69 9.99 -22.20
N ALA A 14 5.59 10.14 -21.23
CA ALA A 14 6.88 9.47 -21.27
C ALA A 14 6.66 7.95 -21.15
N PHE A 15 7.31 7.21 -22.05
CA PHE A 15 7.30 5.74 -22.06
C PHE A 15 8.72 5.22 -22.22
N GLY A 16 9.06 4.15 -21.51
CA GLY A 16 10.34 3.46 -21.63
C GLY A 16 10.17 2.10 -22.28
N GLY A 17 10.91 1.85 -23.36
CA GLY A 17 10.96 0.55 -24.01
C GLY A 17 12.35 -0.06 -23.99
N GLY A 18 12.45 -1.38 -23.84
CA GLY A 18 13.70 -2.11 -24.07
C GLY A 18 14.00 -2.16 -25.57
N VAL A 19 15.28 -2.04 -25.92
CA VAL A 19 15.71 -2.13 -27.33
C VAL A 19 16.72 -3.26 -27.56
N PHE A 20 17.63 -3.49 -26.63
CA PHE A 20 18.59 -4.61 -26.69
C PHE A 20 19.26 -4.83 -25.34
N ALA A 21 19.26 -6.08 -24.85
CA ALA A 21 19.91 -6.49 -23.60
C ALA A 21 19.58 -5.54 -22.42
N ILE A 22 20.55 -4.69 -22.06
CA ILE A 22 20.44 -3.70 -20.97
C ILE A 22 20.09 -2.29 -21.47
N ASN A 23 19.95 -2.11 -22.78
CA ASN A 23 19.67 -0.82 -23.38
C ASN A 23 18.15 -0.56 -23.40
N GLY A 24 17.77 0.68 -23.12
CA GLY A 24 16.39 1.17 -23.17
C GLY A 24 16.31 2.48 -23.93
N ALA A 25 15.16 2.76 -24.50
CA ALA A 25 14.83 4.03 -25.12
C ALA A 25 13.69 4.71 -24.35
N TRP A 26 13.75 6.04 -24.24
CA TRP A 26 12.67 6.88 -23.75
C TRP A 26 12.07 7.64 -24.90
N PHE A 27 10.77 7.57 -25.07
CA PHE A 27 10.05 8.22 -26.16
C PHE A 27 8.64 8.62 -25.74
N PRO A 28 7.98 9.56 -26.46
CA PRO A 28 6.61 9.91 -26.19
C PRO A 28 5.66 8.81 -26.71
N ALA A 29 4.86 8.22 -25.81
CA ALA A 29 3.77 7.33 -26.18
C ALA A 29 2.47 8.13 -26.33
N PRO A 30 1.56 7.74 -27.25
CA PRO A 30 0.29 8.40 -27.41
C PRO A 30 -0.59 8.19 -26.18
N LEU A 31 -1.37 9.20 -25.84
CA LEU A 31 -2.32 9.18 -24.75
C LEU A 31 -3.67 9.68 -25.30
N ASP A 32 -4.67 8.82 -25.27
CA ASP A 32 -6.05 9.16 -25.62
C ASP A 32 -6.99 8.30 -24.76
N TYR A 33 -7.28 8.82 -23.56
CA TYR A 33 -8.06 8.15 -22.53
C TYR A 33 -9.40 8.83 -22.36
N LYS A 34 -10.44 8.01 -22.25
CA LYS A 34 -11.81 8.42 -21.90
C LYS A 34 -12.23 7.63 -20.65
N THR A 35 -12.63 8.35 -19.63
CA THR A 35 -13.16 7.74 -18.40
C THR A 35 -14.55 8.29 -18.13
N ASP A 36 -15.53 7.43 -18.15
CA ASP A 36 -16.91 7.74 -17.77
C ASP A 36 -17.17 7.23 -16.35
N LEU A 37 -17.49 8.12 -15.43
CA LEU A 37 -17.79 7.81 -14.04
C LEU A 37 -19.24 8.14 -13.73
N PHE A 38 -20.01 7.13 -13.35
CA PHE A 38 -21.38 7.28 -12.87
C PHE A 38 -21.46 6.90 -11.40
N THR A 39 -21.98 7.81 -10.58
CA THR A 39 -22.21 7.59 -9.15
C THR A 39 -23.66 7.85 -8.81
N THR A 40 -24.29 6.93 -8.09
CA THR A 40 -25.62 7.16 -7.51
C THR A 40 -25.66 6.75 -6.06
N ALA A 41 -26.36 7.52 -5.23
CA ALA A 41 -26.47 7.26 -3.82
C ALA A 41 -27.86 7.55 -3.26
N LEU A 42 -28.28 6.71 -2.32
CA LEU A 42 -29.44 6.90 -1.45
C LEU A 42 -28.94 7.19 -0.05
N GLU A 43 -29.44 8.25 0.54
CA GLU A 43 -29.06 8.68 1.88
C GLU A 43 -30.28 8.71 2.79
N PHE A 44 -30.09 8.18 3.99
CA PHE A 44 -31.04 8.23 5.07
C PHE A 44 -30.43 8.93 6.28
N ASN A 45 -31.08 9.96 6.77
CA ASN A 45 -30.68 10.73 7.94
C ASN A 45 -31.84 10.77 8.95
N GLY A 46 -31.68 10.05 10.06
CA GLY A 46 -32.63 9.99 11.16
C GLY A 46 -32.04 10.51 12.47
N LYS A 47 -32.89 10.68 13.48
CA LYS A 47 -32.47 11.23 14.81
C LYS A 47 -31.40 10.39 15.51
N LYS A 48 -31.36 9.08 15.27
CA LYS A 48 -30.44 8.14 15.93
C LYS A 48 -29.41 7.52 14.98
N GLY A 49 -29.59 7.64 13.68
CA GLY A 49 -28.72 6.98 12.73
C GLY A 49 -28.78 7.57 11.34
N GLN A 50 -27.76 7.27 10.58
CA GLN A 50 -27.62 7.64 9.17
C GLN A 50 -27.15 6.43 8.39
N ALA A 51 -27.54 6.35 7.13
CA ALA A 51 -27.08 5.33 6.20
C ALA A 51 -26.94 5.91 4.81
N ARG A 52 -25.95 5.44 4.04
CA ARG A 52 -25.71 5.77 2.64
C ARG A 52 -25.46 4.48 1.87
N LEU A 53 -26.30 4.22 0.89
CA LEU A 53 -26.10 3.17 -0.11
C LEU A 53 -25.63 3.86 -1.39
N GLU A 54 -24.48 3.43 -1.94
CA GLU A 54 -23.86 4.06 -3.08
C GLU A 54 -23.46 3.02 -4.11
N TYR A 55 -23.75 3.30 -5.36
CA TYR A 55 -23.27 2.53 -6.52
C TYR A 55 -22.37 3.43 -7.37
N ILE A 56 -21.22 2.85 -7.77
CA ILE A 56 -20.24 3.48 -8.65
C ILE A 56 -20.03 2.57 -9.85
N ASN A 57 -20.02 3.14 -11.04
CA ASN A 57 -19.59 2.50 -12.28
C ASN A 57 -18.57 3.42 -12.97
N SER A 58 -17.41 2.87 -13.29
CA SER A 58 -16.37 3.56 -14.06
C SER A 58 -16.01 2.71 -15.26
N ASP A 59 -16.09 3.32 -16.44
CA ASP A 59 -15.65 2.74 -17.71
C ASP A 59 -14.44 3.53 -18.21
N PHE A 60 -13.31 2.85 -18.34
CA PHE A 60 -12.08 3.39 -18.90
C PHE A 60 -11.83 2.82 -20.27
N ASN A 61 -11.62 3.69 -21.26
CA ASN A 61 -11.31 3.34 -22.63
C ASN A 61 -10.03 4.05 -23.08
N ASN A 62 -9.20 3.33 -23.84
CA ASN A 62 -7.97 3.84 -24.43
C ASN A 62 -8.02 3.59 -25.94
N ASP A 63 -8.05 4.66 -26.73
CA ASP A 63 -8.09 4.56 -28.19
C ASP A 63 -6.79 4.00 -28.79
N ASN A 64 -5.71 3.90 -27.99
CA ASN A 64 -4.41 3.36 -28.38
C ASN A 64 -4.14 2.00 -27.73
N LEU A 65 -4.17 0.92 -28.51
CA LEU A 65 -3.92 -0.44 -28.00
C LEU A 65 -2.43 -0.71 -27.76
N SER A 66 -1.55 -0.06 -28.51
CA SER A 66 -0.10 -0.30 -28.45
C SER A 66 0.70 0.92 -28.86
N VAL A 67 1.97 0.91 -28.51
CA VAL A 67 2.98 1.82 -29.03
C VAL A 67 4.08 1.00 -29.71
N THR A 68 4.47 1.44 -30.90
CA THR A 68 5.57 0.86 -31.70
C THR A 68 6.67 1.89 -31.83
N TRP A 69 7.92 1.47 -31.73
CA TRP A 69 9.08 2.33 -31.89
C TRP A 69 10.19 1.64 -32.68
N ASP A 70 11.02 2.43 -33.36
CA ASP A 70 12.15 1.93 -34.12
C ASP A 70 13.22 1.38 -33.15
N ASN A 71 13.79 0.24 -33.51
CA ASN A 71 14.91 -0.35 -32.81
C ASN A 71 16.23 0.17 -33.42
N PRO A 72 16.99 1.06 -32.75
CA PRO A 72 18.22 1.61 -33.29
C PRO A 72 19.38 0.59 -33.42
N PHE A 73 19.18 -0.62 -32.88
CA PHE A 73 20.18 -1.70 -32.89
C PHE A 73 19.84 -2.83 -33.88
N ALA A 74 18.86 -2.64 -34.74
CA ALA A 74 18.37 -3.65 -35.69
C ALA A 74 19.44 -4.19 -36.68
N THR A 75 20.49 -3.42 -36.97
CA THR A 75 21.54 -3.79 -37.93
C THR A 75 22.46 -4.92 -37.46
N GLY A 76 22.09 -5.70 -36.49
CA GLY A 76 22.91 -6.82 -36.04
C GLY A 76 22.20 -7.73 -35.00
N PHE A 77 21.12 -7.24 -34.42
CA PHE A 77 20.42 -7.94 -33.35
C PHE A 77 18.95 -7.51 -33.30
N GLY A 78 18.07 -8.39 -33.76
CA GLY A 78 16.62 -8.20 -33.65
C GLY A 78 15.98 -7.46 -34.83
N ASP A 79 14.69 -7.23 -34.70
CA ASP A 79 13.86 -6.60 -35.71
C ASP A 79 14.00 -5.07 -35.72
N GLU A 80 13.61 -4.46 -36.84
CA GLU A 80 13.66 -3.01 -37.04
C GLU A 80 12.75 -2.24 -36.07
N VAL A 81 11.72 -2.89 -35.55
CA VAL A 81 10.72 -2.26 -34.67
C VAL A 81 10.43 -3.12 -33.44
N SER A 82 10.09 -2.42 -32.37
CA SER A 82 9.59 -3.02 -31.12
C SER A 82 8.20 -2.51 -30.81
N ARG A 83 7.39 -3.32 -30.10
CA ARG A 83 6.03 -2.95 -29.73
C ARG A 83 5.72 -3.32 -28.31
N SER A 84 4.93 -2.49 -27.64
CA SER A 84 4.36 -2.79 -26.31
C SER A 84 2.87 -2.47 -26.29
N ALA A 85 2.12 -3.27 -25.54
CA ALA A 85 0.73 -2.94 -25.22
C ALA A 85 0.67 -1.69 -24.34
N LEU A 86 -0.35 -0.88 -24.56
CA LEU A 86 -0.74 0.22 -23.69
C LEU A 86 -1.85 -0.23 -22.73
N GLU A 87 -2.29 0.68 -21.88
CA GLU A 87 -3.31 0.41 -20.87
C GLU A 87 -4.61 -0.07 -21.51
N PRO A 88 -5.10 -1.27 -21.21
CA PRO A 88 -6.30 -1.82 -21.80
C PRO A 88 -7.57 -1.23 -21.21
N ASP A 89 -8.63 -1.23 -21.99
CA ASP A 89 -9.97 -0.89 -21.53
C ASP A 89 -10.35 -1.73 -20.32
N ASN A 90 -11.02 -1.09 -19.38
CA ASN A 90 -11.45 -1.79 -18.17
C ASN A 90 -12.71 -1.15 -17.57
N LYS A 91 -13.42 -1.94 -16.81
CA LYS A 91 -14.65 -1.54 -16.14
C LYS A 91 -14.56 -1.84 -14.65
N PHE A 92 -14.88 -0.85 -13.84
CA PHE A 92 -15.01 -0.97 -12.40
C PHE A 92 -16.45 -0.72 -11.98
N GLN A 93 -16.97 -1.59 -11.11
CA GLN A 93 -18.28 -1.46 -10.50
C GLN A 93 -18.18 -1.71 -8.99
N GLN A 94 -18.85 -0.90 -8.20
CA GLN A 94 -18.88 -1.06 -6.75
C GLN A 94 -20.25 -0.70 -6.18
N LEU A 95 -20.72 -1.52 -5.26
CA LEU A 95 -21.85 -1.22 -4.37
C LEU A 95 -21.32 -1.10 -2.96
N SER A 96 -21.60 0.00 -2.29
CA SER A 96 -21.18 0.24 -0.91
C SER A 96 -22.35 0.66 -0.01
N LEU A 97 -22.31 0.21 1.23
CA LEU A 97 -23.21 0.61 2.30
C LEU A 97 -22.38 1.14 3.45
N ALA A 98 -22.62 2.37 3.86
CA ALA A 98 -22.02 2.96 5.05
C ALA A 98 -23.11 3.46 5.98
N GLY A 99 -22.88 3.39 7.29
CA GLY A 99 -23.86 3.87 8.25
C GLY A 99 -23.32 4.00 9.65
N ALA A 100 -24.06 4.73 10.45
CA ALA A 100 -23.80 4.87 11.88
C ALA A 100 -25.13 4.88 12.63
N TYR A 101 -25.17 4.28 13.81
CA TYR A 101 -26.33 4.22 14.65
C TYR A 101 -25.98 4.39 16.13
N ARG A 102 -26.71 5.23 16.81
CA ARG A 102 -26.59 5.48 18.24
C ARG A 102 -27.72 4.74 18.98
N PHE A 103 -27.39 3.58 19.54
CA PHE A 103 -28.34 2.76 20.29
C PHE A 103 -28.76 3.45 21.59
N THR A 104 -27.75 3.95 22.32
CA THR A 104 -27.92 4.71 23.55
C THR A 104 -26.94 5.89 23.59
N SER A 105 -27.00 6.72 24.64
CA SER A 105 -26.00 7.76 24.90
C SER A 105 -24.59 7.20 25.11
N ARG A 106 -24.50 5.93 25.54
CA ARG A 106 -23.24 5.24 25.88
C ARG A 106 -22.78 4.24 24.82
N PHE A 107 -23.62 3.90 23.83
CA PHE A 107 -23.32 2.87 22.83
C PHE A 107 -23.63 3.35 21.42
N ARG A 108 -22.62 3.32 20.55
CA ARG A 108 -22.70 3.71 19.13
C ARG A 108 -21.98 2.67 18.27
N PHE A 109 -22.51 2.48 17.07
CA PHE A 109 -21.90 1.69 16.02
C PHE A 109 -21.72 2.55 14.76
N SER A 110 -20.63 2.34 14.02
CA SER A 110 -20.46 2.83 12.66
C SER A 110 -19.79 1.75 11.82
N GLY A 111 -20.16 1.65 10.56
CA GLY A 111 -19.58 0.66 9.67
C GLY A 111 -19.71 1.02 8.21
N LYS A 112 -18.89 0.38 7.41
CA LYS A 112 -18.91 0.43 5.94
C LYS A 112 -18.65 -0.96 5.41
N ALA A 113 -19.41 -1.36 4.40
CA ALA A 113 -19.16 -2.55 3.60
C ALA A 113 -19.21 -2.19 2.12
N TYR A 114 -18.37 -2.79 1.30
CA TYR A 114 -18.53 -2.74 -0.15
C TYR A 114 -18.17 -4.07 -0.80
N VAL A 115 -18.78 -4.28 -1.96
CA VAL A 115 -18.41 -5.29 -2.92
C VAL A 115 -18.12 -4.60 -4.24
N GLY A 116 -17.02 -4.95 -4.86
CA GLY A 116 -16.58 -4.34 -6.12
C GLY A 116 -16.05 -5.38 -7.08
N LYS A 117 -15.99 -5.00 -8.36
CA LYS A 117 -15.55 -5.87 -9.43
C LYS A 117 -14.79 -5.03 -10.45
N ILE A 118 -13.60 -5.50 -10.82
CA ILE A 118 -12.85 -4.97 -11.97
C ILE A 118 -12.86 -6.02 -13.06
N LYS A 119 -13.16 -5.61 -14.29
CA LYS A 119 -13.10 -6.46 -15.47
C LYS A 119 -12.29 -5.78 -16.55
N GLN A 120 -11.52 -6.58 -17.26
CA GLN A 120 -10.85 -6.22 -18.48
C GLN A 120 -11.20 -7.26 -19.51
N ASP A 121 -11.62 -6.85 -20.69
CA ASP A 121 -12.11 -7.71 -21.76
C ASP A 121 -11.50 -7.31 -23.12
N VAL A 122 -10.19 -7.12 -23.13
CA VAL A 122 -9.44 -6.75 -24.33
C VAL A 122 -8.51 -7.90 -24.69
N PRO A 123 -8.55 -8.42 -25.92
CA PRO A 123 -7.65 -9.48 -26.35
C PRO A 123 -6.19 -9.00 -26.29
N PHE A 124 -5.28 -9.94 -26.06
CA PHE A 124 -3.86 -9.63 -26.16
C PHE A 124 -3.49 -9.23 -27.59
N LEU A 125 -2.48 -8.40 -27.71
CA LEU A 125 -1.85 -8.14 -29.01
C LEU A 125 -1.29 -9.45 -29.59
N PRO A 126 -1.15 -9.56 -30.92
CA PRO A 126 -0.42 -10.64 -31.54
C PRO A 126 0.94 -10.85 -30.86
N TYR A 127 1.39 -12.09 -30.82
CA TYR A 127 2.58 -12.54 -30.10
C TYR A 127 3.81 -11.70 -30.39
N SER A 128 4.06 -11.43 -31.66
CA SER A 128 5.17 -10.60 -32.11
C SER A 128 4.79 -9.85 -33.39
N ILE A 129 5.54 -8.80 -33.72
CA ILE A 129 5.53 -8.13 -35.00
C ILE A 129 6.72 -8.55 -35.87
N SER A 130 7.60 -9.42 -35.32
CA SER A 130 8.71 -9.98 -36.06
C SER A 130 8.24 -11.04 -37.03
N PRO A 131 8.64 -10.97 -38.31
CA PRO A 131 8.33 -12.00 -39.29
C PRO A 131 8.81 -13.41 -38.87
N GLU A 132 9.88 -13.50 -38.09
CA GLU A 132 10.43 -14.77 -37.59
C GLU A 132 9.45 -15.47 -36.65
N TYR A 133 8.59 -14.72 -35.95
CA TYR A 133 7.67 -15.24 -34.95
C TYR A 133 6.19 -15.12 -35.36
N GLU A 134 5.90 -14.73 -36.59
CA GLU A 134 4.54 -14.46 -37.07
C GLU A 134 3.63 -15.71 -36.99
N ASP A 135 4.18 -16.88 -37.23
CA ASP A 135 3.47 -18.16 -37.18
C ASP A 135 3.38 -18.79 -35.79
N ARG A 136 3.95 -18.16 -34.76
CA ARG A 136 3.88 -18.70 -33.41
C ARG A 136 2.56 -18.34 -32.76
N GLU A 137 1.76 -19.35 -32.50
CA GLU A 137 0.58 -19.19 -31.66
C GLU A 137 0.98 -19.06 -30.19
N LEU A 138 0.38 -18.09 -29.50
CA LEU A 138 0.38 -18.11 -28.05
C LEU A 138 -0.41 -19.32 -27.55
N PRO A 139 0.01 -20.02 -26.51
CA PRO A 139 -0.73 -21.12 -25.91
C PRO A 139 -2.19 -20.72 -25.63
N ARG A 140 -2.39 -19.45 -25.32
CA ARG A 140 -3.69 -18.82 -25.14
C ARG A 140 -3.62 -17.35 -25.53
N GLN A 141 -4.20 -17.00 -26.68
CA GLN A 141 -4.16 -15.62 -27.17
C GLN A 141 -5.11 -14.69 -26.46
N SER A 142 -6.13 -15.24 -25.87
CA SER A 142 -6.99 -14.47 -25.02
C SER A 142 -7.20 -15.25 -23.73
N LEU A 143 -7.08 -14.61 -22.66
CA LEU A 143 -7.82 -14.97 -21.47
C LEU A 143 -9.32 -14.74 -21.79
N ASP A 144 -9.72 -14.81 -23.07
CA ASP A 144 -10.98 -14.33 -23.63
C ASP A 144 -11.36 -12.95 -23.09
N GLY A 145 -10.38 -12.11 -22.84
CA GLY A 145 -10.52 -10.83 -22.19
C GLY A 145 -10.98 -10.88 -20.73
N LYS A 146 -11.12 -12.04 -20.15
CA LYS A 146 -11.77 -12.17 -18.83
C LYS A 146 -10.79 -12.10 -17.66
N LEU A 147 -10.10 -10.97 -17.54
CA LEU A 147 -9.46 -10.62 -16.29
C LEU A 147 -10.53 -10.08 -15.34
N GLU A 148 -10.85 -10.82 -14.31
CA GLU A 148 -11.84 -10.42 -13.33
C GLU A 148 -11.23 -10.45 -11.92
N THR A 149 -11.33 -9.32 -11.23
CA THR A 149 -10.99 -9.22 -9.82
C THR A 149 -12.19 -8.75 -9.02
N SER A 150 -12.60 -9.55 -8.05
CA SER A 150 -13.63 -9.18 -7.07
C SER A 150 -12.97 -8.61 -5.82
N MET A 151 -13.56 -7.56 -5.24
CA MET A 151 -13.11 -6.90 -4.04
C MET A 151 -14.21 -6.86 -3.00
N TYR A 152 -13.85 -7.15 -1.77
CA TYR A 152 -14.77 -7.13 -0.63
C TYR A 152 -14.13 -6.35 0.51
N ASN A 153 -14.89 -5.47 1.13
CA ASN A 153 -14.45 -4.79 2.32
C ASN A 153 -15.59 -4.72 3.33
N LEU A 154 -15.25 -4.98 4.57
CA LEU A 154 -16.14 -4.80 5.71
C LEU A 154 -15.37 -4.08 6.79
N SER A 155 -15.90 -3.00 7.32
CA SER A 155 -15.35 -2.33 8.48
C SER A 155 -16.46 -1.98 9.47
N GLY A 156 -16.24 -2.23 10.74
CA GLY A 156 -17.16 -1.90 11.80
C GLY A 156 -16.42 -1.36 13.03
N ARG A 157 -17.03 -0.40 13.70
CA ARG A 157 -16.52 0.20 14.93
C ARG A 157 -17.62 0.34 15.94
N PHE A 158 -17.39 -0.19 17.11
CA PHE A 158 -18.24 -0.03 18.30
C PHE A 158 -17.55 0.93 19.26
N TYR A 159 -18.31 1.89 19.76
CA TYR A 159 -17.87 2.78 20.82
C TYR A 159 -18.78 2.59 22.02
N LEU A 160 -18.20 2.35 23.18
CA LEU A 160 -18.91 2.05 24.42
C LEU A 160 -18.32 2.85 25.60
N VAL A 161 -19.17 3.58 26.29
CA VAL A 161 -18.84 4.19 27.59
C VAL A 161 -19.07 3.16 28.68
N LEU A 162 -17.98 2.62 29.22
CA LEU A 162 -18.02 1.58 30.28
C LEU A 162 -18.36 2.16 31.63
N ALA A 163 -17.78 3.31 31.96
CA ALA A 163 -17.98 4.05 33.20
C ALA A 163 -17.77 5.53 32.97
N ASP A 164 -18.01 6.35 33.99
CA ASP A 164 -17.64 7.74 33.95
C ASP A 164 -16.13 7.87 33.68
N ARG A 165 -15.76 8.62 32.65
CA ARG A 165 -14.37 8.83 32.21
C ARG A 165 -13.62 7.60 31.66
N LEU A 166 -14.31 6.46 31.46
CA LEU A 166 -13.75 5.27 30.84
C LEU A 166 -14.58 4.86 29.62
N ASP A 167 -13.94 4.87 28.47
CA ASP A 167 -14.56 4.41 27.22
C ASP A 167 -13.68 3.38 26.49
N MET A 168 -14.33 2.58 25.67
CA MET A 168 -13.73 1.54 24.84
C MET A 168 -14.16 1.73 23.39
N THR A 169 -13.23 1.48 22.49
CA THR A 169 -13.50 1.33 21.07
C THR A 169 -13.06 -0.06 20.63
N ALA A 170 -13.95 -0.80 20.01
CA ALA A 170 -13.62 -2.06 19.33
C ALA A 170 -13.89 -1.89 17.84
N ALA A 171 -12.94 -2.27 17.01
CA ALA A 171 -13.04 -2.16 15.55
C ALA A 171 -12.62 -3.47 14.89
N TYR A 172 -13.30 -3.78 13.80
CA TYR A 172 -12.96 -4.85 12.89
C TYR A 172 -12.89 -4.31 11.46
N LYS A 173 -11.92 -4.78 10.69
CA LYS A 173 -11.80 -4.50 9.27
C LYS A 173 -11.39 -5.79 8.55
N ALA A 174 -12.14 -6.15 7.51
CA ALA A 174 -11.79 -7.16 6.54
C ALA A 174 -11.61 -6.50 5.17
N ASP A 175 -10.60 -6.91 4.41
CA ASP A 175 -10.32 -6.44 3.08
C ASP A 175 -9.82 -7.61 2.24
N LYS A 176 -10.58 -7.99 1.21
CA LYS A 176 -10.28 -9.14 0.37
C LYS A 176 -10.25 -8.76 -1.10
N ARG A 177 -9.23 -9.23 -1.78
CA ARG A 177 -9.12 -9.22 -3.23
C ARG A 177 -9.03 -10.65 -3.74
N ASP A 178 -9.98 -11.01 -4.59
CA ASP A 178 -10.12 -12.34 -5.19
C ASP A 178 -9.95 -12.19 -6.71
N ASN A 179 -8.84 -12.66 -7.25
CA ASN A 179 -8.48 -12.50 -8.64
C ASN A 179 -8.80 -13.78 -9.42
N LYS A 180 -9.92 -13.77 -10.11
CA LYS A 180 -10.45 -14.91 -10.86
C LYS A 180 -9.85 -15.08 -12.25
N THR A 181 -8.77 -14.35 -12.55
CA THR A 181 -8.05 -14.50 -13.82
C THR A 181 -7.54 -15.93 -13.96
N PRO A 182 -7.85 -16.65 -15.03
CA PRO A 182 -7.32 -18.00 -15.25
C PRO A 182 -5.80 -17.99 -15.30
N VAL A 183 -5.18 -19.06 -14.78
CA VAL A 183 -3.73 -19.28 -14.89
C VAL A 183 -3.44 -20.05 -16.17
N ASP A 184 -2.54 -19.50 -16.96
CA ASP A 184 -2.06 -20.10 -18.20
C ASP A 184 -0.57 -19.93 -18.40
N GLU A 185 -0.05 -20.66 -19.36
CA GLU A 185 1.34 -20.70 -19.73
C GLU A 185 1.59 -19.85 -20.99
N TYR A 186 2.57 -18.95 -20.94
CA TYR A 186 2.94 -18.03 -22.01
C TYR A 186 4.43 -18.10 -22.28
N TYR A 187 4.81 -18.00 -23.53
CA TYR A 187 6.20 -17.83 -23.92
C TYR A 187 6.52 -16.32 -23.95
N PRO A 188 7.37 -15.81 -23.07
CA PRO A 188 7.76 -14.41 -23.14
C PRO A 188 8.61 -14.19 -24.40
N VAL A 189 8.23 -13.21 -25.20
CA VAL A 189 9.09 -12.66 -26.27
C VAL A 189 10.02 -11.66 -25.61
N ILE A 190 11.19 -12.15 -25.20
CA ILE A 190 12.16 -11.22 -24.55
C ILE A 190 13.15 -10.88 -25.62
N MET A 191 13.61 -11.26 -26.50
CA MET A 191 14.59 -11.04 -27.55
C MET A 191 14.98 -12.39 -28.15
N GLU A 192 15.22 -12.36 -29.39
CA GLU A 192 15.54 -13.53 -30.19
C GLU A 192 16.78 -14.28 -29.70
N VAL A 193 17.68 -13.60 -28.98
CA VAL A 193 18.96 -14.12 -28.50
C VAL A 193 18.81 -14.97 -27.22
N TRP A 194 17.74 -14.78 -26.45
CA TRP A 194 17.55 -15.45 -25.16
C TRP A 194 16.12 -16.02 -25.06
N PRO A 195 15.83 -17.13 -25.71
CA PRO A 195 14.52 -17.76 -25.57
C PRO A 195 14.33 -18.16 -24.09
N ALA A 196 13.47 -17.45 -23.41
CA ALA A 196 13.05 -17.86 -22.08
C ALA A 196 12.00 -18.97 -22.24
N GLY A 197 12.04 -19.94 -21.34
CA GLY A 197 11.00 -20.98 -21.24
C GLY A 197 9.63 -20.37 -20.92
N PRO A 198 8.59 -21.20 -21.00
CA PRO A 198 7.22 -20.75 -20.72
C PRO A 198 7.09 -20.23 -19.31
N ARG A 199 6.23 -19.23 -19.10
CA ARG A 199 5.90 -18.62 -17.81
C ARG A 199 4.41 -18.58 -17.61
N SER A 200 3.97 -18.81 -16.40
CA SER A 200 2.57 -18.67 -16.04
C SER A 200 2.28 -17.28 -15.49
N ASN A 201 1.10 -16.74 -15.84
CA ASN A 201 0.60 -15.54 -15.19
C ASN A 201 0.25 -15.82 -13.72
N ARG A 202 0.26 -14.78 -12.90
CA ARG A 202 0.07 -14.88 -11.44
C ARG A 202 -1.08 -13.98 -11.01
N PRO A 203 -2.29 -14.51 -10.85
CA PRO A 203 -3.40 -13.75 -10.31
C PRO A 203 -3.21 -13.53 -8.80
N TYR A 204 -2.64 -12.39 -8.44
CA TYR A 204 -2.40 -12.04 -7.05
C TYR A 204 -3.70 -11.80 -6.29
N GLU A 205 -3.81 -12.50 -5.17
CA GLU A 205 -4.91 -12.39 -4.22
C GLU A 205 -4.39 -12.01 -2.84
N TYR A 206 -5.25 -11.39 -2.05
CA TYR A 206 -5.00 -11.22 -0.63
C TYR A 206 -6.31 -11.24 0.17
N ASP A 207 -6.19 -11.64 1.43
CA ASP A 207 -7.21 -11.60 2.45
C ASP A 207 -6.60 -11.01 3.73
N ARG A 208 -7.10 -9.86 4.16
CA ARG A 208 -6.60 -9.13 5.32
C ARG A 208 -7.72 -8.92 6.33
N ASP A 209 -7.48 -9.42 7.53
CA ASP A 209 -8.34 -9.20 8.70
C ASP A 209 -7.61 -8.39 9.76
N GLN A 210 -8.29 -7.41 10.34
CA GLN A 210 -7.74 -6.59 11.41
C GLN A 210 -8.74 -6.43 12.54
N TRP A 211 -8.31 -6.74 13.74
CA TRP A 211 -9.01 -6.49 14.98
C TRP A 211 -8.27 -5.41 15.77
N LYS A 212 -9.01 -4.49 16.36
CA LYS A 212 -8.46 -3.44 17.20
C LYS A 212 -9.36 -3.18 18.40
N VAL A 213 -8.77 -3.09 19.60
CA VAL A 213 -9.46 -2.69 20.82
C VAL A 213 -8.63 -1.61 21.50
N ASP A 214 -9.25 -0.49 21.80
CA ASP A 214 -8.64 0.64 22.48
C ASP A 214 -9.46 0.97 23.74
N LEU A 215 -8.76 1.23 24.84
CA LEU A 215 -9.31 1.74 26.09
C LEU A 215 -8.81 3.17 26.30
N ARG A 216 -9.69 4.04 26.76
CA ARG A 216 -9.35 5.41 27.13
C ARG A 216 -9.93 5.74 28.50
N TRP A 217 -9.06 6.08 29.41
CA TRP A 217 -9.41 6.46 30.77
C TRP A 217 -8.93 7.89 31.08
N ARG A 218 -9.79 8.68 31.71
CA ARG A 218 -9.49 10.06 32.14
C ARG A 218 -9.58 10.13 33.66
N PRO A 219 -8.53 9.73 34.40
CA PRO A 219 -8.58 9.73 35.86
C PRO A 219 -8.80 11.14 36.43
N THR A 220 -8.23 12.13 35.79
CA THR A 220 -8.40 13.55 36.15
C THR A 220 -8.79 14.39 34.91
N TYR A 221 -9.02 15.65 35.08
CA TYR A 221 -9.26 16.60 33.96
C TYR A 221 -7.97 16.88 33.16
N THR A 222 -6.81 16.72 33.80
CA THR A 222 -5.49 17.00 33.21
C THR A 222 -4.80 15.76 32.67
N THR A 223 -5.30 14.56 32.99
CA THR A 223 -4.65 13.29 32.66
C THR A 223 -5.53 12.39 31.83
N ARG A 224 -4.94 11.83 30.78
CA ARG A 224 -5.58 10.79 29.94
C ARG A 224 -4.61 9.64 29.78
N LEU A 225 -5.11 8.43 30.01
CA LEU A 225 -4.43 7.18 29.75
C LEU A 225 -5.13 6.46 28.63
N MET A 226 -4.39 6.01 27.63
CA MET A 226 -4.93 5.22 26.53
C MET A 226 -4.04 3.99 26.34
N GLY A 227 -4.64 2.91 25.92
CA GLY A 227 -3.91 1.72 25.55
C GLY A 227 -4.77 0.82 24.69
N GLY A 228 -4.14 -0.05 23.94
CA GLY A 228 -4.87 -0.91 23.05
C GLY A 228 -4.04 -2.04 22.48
N PHE A 229 -4.76 -2.88 21.79
CA PHE A 229 -4.26 -4.04 21.06
C PHE A 229 -4.79 -4.04 19.64
N LYS A 230 -3.94 -4.37 18.69
CA LYS A 230 -4.29 -4.59 17.29
C LYS A 230 -3.70 -5.93 16.85
N ARG A 231 -4.51 -6.77 16.23
CA ARG A 231 -4.06 -7.95 15.49
C ARG A 231 -4.43 -7.81 14.03
N GLU A 232 -3.46 -8.01 13.15
CA GLU A 232 -3.65 -8.05 11.72
C GLU A 232 -3.18 -9.40 11.17
N THR A 233 -4.04 -10.09 10.40
CA THR A 233 -3.69 -11.29 9.64
C THR A 233 -3.76 -10.96 8.16
N LEU A 234 -2.68 -11.20 7.43
CA LEU A 234 -2.60 -11.04 5.98
C LEU A 234 -2.28 -12.40 5.33
N LYS A 235 -3.21 -12.89 4.51
CA LYS A 235 -2.99 -14.03 3.62
C LYS A 235 -2.82 -13.51 2.20
N ARG A 236 -1.94 -14.16 1.41
CA ARG A 236 -1.61 -13.73 0.04
C ARG A 236 -1.14 -14.91 -0.79
N THR A 237 -1.34 -14.82 -2.10
CA THR A 237 -0.88 -15.81 -3.08
C THR A 237 0.37 -15.33 -3.79
N TYR A 238 1.11 -16.25 -4.40
CA TYR A 238 2.27 -15.97 -5.26
C TYR A 238 3.36 -15.11 -4.62
N GLN A 239 3.55 -15.26 -3.32
CA GLN A 239 4.62 -14.62 -2.56
C GLN A 239 5.32 -15.64 -1.68
N GLU A 240 6.54 -15.34 -1.25
CA GLU A 240 7.38 -16.24 -0.45
C GLU A 240 6.75 -16.59 0.90
N VAL A 241 6.00 -15.64 1.46
CA VAL A 241 5.25 -15.82 2.69
C VAL A 241 3.77 -15.77 2.38
N ARG A 242 3.05 -16.83 2.69
CA ARG A 242 1.61 -16.97 2.43
C ARG A 242 0.74 -16.32 3.49
N LYS A 243 1.21 -16.27 4.72
CA LYS A 243 0.49 -15.72 5.86
C LYS A 243 1.43 -14.94 6.76
N SER A 244 0.98 -13.75 7.18
CA SER A 244 1.63 -12.94 8.21
C SER A 244 0.60 -12.61 9.28
N ASP A 245 0.93 -12.83 10.55
CA ASP A 245 0.19 -12.35 11.70
C ASP A 245 1.02 -11.24 12.37
N GLU A 246 0.39 -10.10 12.66
CA GLU A 246 1.05 -8.96 13.29
C GLU A 246 0.25 -8.51 14.50
N ASP A 247 0.84 -8.63 15.68
CA ASP A 247 0.27 -8.20 16.95
C ASP A 247 0.93 -6.89 17.40
N THR A 248 0.13 -5.90 17.73
CA THR A 248 0.60 -4.59 18.20
C THR A 248 -0.04 -4.26 19.54
N TRP A 249 0.78 -3.99 20.55
CA TRP A 249 0.39 -3.46 21.84
C TRP A 249 0.88 -2.03 21.98
N TRP A 250 0.04 -1.14 22.50
CA TRP A 250 0.44 0.24 22.69
C TRP A 250 -0.16 0.84 23.93
N GLY A 251 0.55 1.81 24.48
CA GLY A 251 0.11 2.63 25.61
C GLY A 251 0.49 4.08 25.39
N GLU A 252 -0.37 5.00 25.84
CA GLU A 252 -0.17 6.44 25.74
C GLU A 252 -0.61 7.13 27.03
N PHE A 253 0.23 8.02 27.49
CA PHE A 253 -0.02 8.93 28.59
C PHE A 253 -0.06 10.35 28.05
N GLN A 254 -1.16 11.06 28.29
CA GLN A 254 -1.30 12.48 27.98
C GLN A 254 -1.51 13.26 29.27
N PHE A 255 -0.80 14.36 29.39
CA PHE A 255 -0.85 15.23 30.57
C PHE A 255 -0.89 16.70 30.16
N THR A 256 -1.98 17.39 30.54
CA THR A 256 -2.27 18.79 30.24
C THR A 256 -2.52 19.54 31.56
N PRO A 257 -1.46 19.79 32.37
CA PRO A 257 -1.64 20.43 33.70
C PRO A 257 -2.07 21.89 33.62
N TRP A 258 -1.65 22.59 32.57
CA TRP A 258 -1.95 23.99 32.32
C TRP A 258 -2.43 24.20 30.89
N HIS A 259 -3.12 25.29 30.61
CA HIS A 259 -3.62 25.62 29.28
C HIS A 259 -2.50 25.84 28.22
N TRP A 260 -1.30 26.16 28.68
CA TRP A 260 -0.12 26.42 27.83
C TRP A 260 0.81 25.23 27.64
N PHE A 261 0.52 24.06 28.30
CA PHE A 261 1.38 22.89 28.26
C PHE A 261 0.57 21.61 28.06
N ASP A 262 0.86 20.87 27.01
CA ASP A 262 0.37 19.50 26.75
C ASP A 262 1.55 18.58 26.46
N THR A 263 1.54 17.36 26.99
CA THR A 263 2.56 16.36 26.65
C THR A 263 1.94 15.00 26.44
N ARG A 264 2.47 14.28 25.47
CA ARG A 264 2.09 12.92 25.12
C ARG A 264 3.31 12.02 25.10
N LEU A 265 3.23 10.91 25.83
CA LEU A 265 4.22 9.84 25.84
C LEU A 265 3.55 8.58 25.31
N LYS A 266 4.04 8.03 24.23
CA LYS A 266 3.51 6.80 23.63
C LYS A 266 4.60 5.77 23.50
N TYR A 267 4.26 4.52 23.84
CA TYR A 267 5.07 3.34 23.53
C TYR A 267 4.25 2.33 22.76
N GLU A 268 4.89 1.68 21.79
CA GLU A 268 4.29 0.68 20.92
C GLU A 268 5.27 -0.47 20.71
N TYR A 269 4.79 -1.69 20.97
CA TYR A 269 5.46 -2.94 20.66
C TYR A 269 4.69 -3.69 19.61
N LEU A 270 5.38 -4.14 18.58
CA LEU A 270 4.82 -4.90 17.48
C LEU A 270 5.65 -6.15 17.26
N ASP A 271 4.95 -7.27 17.11
CA ASP A 271 5.51 -8.57 16.79
C ASP A 271 4.83 -9.12 15.53
N ARG A 272 5.62 -9.52 14.56
CA ARG A 272 5.15 -10.08 13.30
C ARG A 272 5.75 -11.44 13.08
N ASP A 273 4.87 -12.45 13.04
CA ASP A 273 5.15 -13.83 12.72
C ASP A 273 4.69 -14.16 11.31
N ASN A 274 5.48 -14.91 10.59
CA ASN A 274 5.18 -15.31 9.23
C ASN A 274 5.10 -16.84 9.10
N SER A 275 4.34 -17.30 8.11
CA SER A 275 4.43 -18.69 7.67
C SER A 275 5.79 -18.98 7.07
N VAL A 276 6.09 -20.27 6.87
CA VAL A 276 7.33 -20.71 6.21
C VAL A 276 7.64 -19.86 4.98
N TYR A 277 8.86 -19.36 4.90
CA TYR A 277 9.37 -18.61 3.77
C TYR A 277 9.78 -19.56 2.65
N GLU A 278 9.05 -19.53 1.52
CA GLU A 278 9.24 -20.41 0.37
C GLU A 278 10.14 -19.74 -0.68
N THR A 279 11.43 -20.04 -0.70
CA THR A 279 12.39 -19.45 -1.65
C THR A 279 12.27 -19.94 -3.08
N GLN A 280 11.56 -21.05 -3.31
CA GLN A 280 11.51 -21.72 -4.62
C GLN A 280 10.13 -21.76 -5.26
N GLY A 281 9.07 -21.35 -4.56
CA GLY A 281 7.71 -21.69 -4.95
C GLY A 281 7.11 -20.87 -6.10
N ASN A 282 7.65 -19.70 -6.41
CA ASN A 282 6.90 -18.75 -7.23
C ASN A 282 7.73 -17.97 -8.27
N TYR A 283 9.00 -18.27 -8.44
CA TYR A 283 9.91 -17.55 -9.32
C TYR A 283 10.60 -18.44 -10.33
N ASP A 284 10.87 -17.90 -11.50
CA ASP A 284 11.63 -18.58 -12.56
C ASP A 284 13.09 -18.82 -12.18
N ARG A 285 13.56 -18.21 -11.12
CA ARG A 285 14.90 -18.40 -10.55
C ARG A 285 14.79 -18.61 -9.06
N ALA A 286 15.50 -19.63 -8.56
CA ALA A 286 15.63 -19.88 -7.14
C ALA A 286 16.32 -18.69 -6.46
N GLU A 287 15.72 -18.20 -5.40
CA GLU A 287 16.37 -17.25 -4.50
C GLU A 287 17.35 -17.97 -3.57
N ASN A 288 18.26 -17.22 -2.96
CA ASN A 288 19.10 -17.78 -1.90
C ASN A 288 18.21 -18.27 -0.75
N PRO A 289 18.33 -19.53 -0.29
CA PRO A 289 17.46 -20.08 0.74
C PRO A 289 17.52 -19.34 2.08
N LEU A 290 18.58 -18.58 2.32
CA LEU A 290 18.77 -17.78 3.52
C LEU A 290 18.18 -16.33 3.40
N MET A 291 17.73 -15.95 2.20
CA MET A 291 17.16 -14.62 1.95
C MET A 291 15.83 -14.46 2.67
N ARG A 292 15.66 -13.29 3.31
CA ARG A 292 14.38 -12.82 3.84
C ARG A 292 14.15 -11.39 3.38
N LYS A 293 13.08 -11.16 2.65
CA LYS A 293 12.64 -9.81 2.26
C LYS A 293 12.04 -9.12 3.49
N PHE A 294 12.46 -7.93 3.81
CA PHE A 294 12.10 -7.22 5.05
C PHE A 294 10.58 -7.06 5.27
N ASN A 295 9.80 -6.99 4.19
CA ASN A 295 8.34 -6.92 4.24
C ASN A 295 7.66 -8.27 4.50
N MET A 296 8.42 -9.38 4.43
CA MET A 296 7.98 -10.75 4.63
C MET A 296 8.85 -11.52 5.64
N ALA A 297 9.76 -10.85 6.31
CA ALA A 297 10.54 -11.39 7.42
C ALA A 297 9.81 -11.22 8.74
N ASP A 298 10.06 -12.12 9.69
CA ASP A 298 9.63 -11.93 11.07
C ASP A 298 10.28 -10.66 11.63
N ARG A 299 9.55 -9.94 12.46
CA ARG A 299 10.02 -8.64 12.93
C ARG A 299 9.45 -8.28 14.30
N GLN A 300 10.32 -7.87 15.18
CA GLN A 300 9.95 -7.18 16.40
C GLN A 300 10.25 -5.69 16.26
N ARG A 301 9.29 -4.85 16.62
CA ARG A 301 9.43 -3.40 16.60
C ARG A 301 9.11 -2.80 17.95
N ASN A 302 10.02 -1.97 18.42
CA ASN A 302 9.80 -1.08 19.56
C ASN A 302 9.76 0.36 19.07
N ARG A 303 8.71 1.10 19.44
CA ARG A 303 8.59 2.51 19.09
C ARG A 303 8.20 3.34 20.31
N GLY A 304 9.02 4.33 20.63
CA GLY A 304 8.76 5.35 21.63
C GLY A 304 8.50 6.70 20.98
N THR A 305 7.51 7.45 21.45
CA THR A 305 7.21 8.81 20.99
C THR A 305 7.00 9.72 22.18
N VAL A 306 7.61 10.89 22.15
CA VAL A 306 7.39 12.00 23.07
C VAL A 306 6.97 13.20 22.26
N GLU A 307 5.88 13.84 22.63
CA GLU A 307 5.39 15.06 22.00
C GLU A 307 5.04 16.08 23.09
N VAL A 308 5.47 17.32 22.89
CA VAL A 308 5.24 18.42 23.80
C VAL A 308 4.73 19.62 23.01
N ASP A 309 3.53 20.10 23.36
CA ASP A 309 2.94 21.29 22.82
C ASP A 309 3.02 22.41 23.89
N LEU A 310 3.57 23.54 23.50
CA LEU A 310 3.73 24.72 24.35
C LEU A 310 3.01 25.92 23.73
N PHE A 311 2.20 26.59 24.50
CA PHE A 311 1.49 27.84 24.16
C PHE A 311 1.79 28.90 25.23
N PRO A 312 3.07 29.37 25.34
CA PRO A 312 3.50 30.24 26.44
C PRO A 312 2.78 31.58 26.46
N VAL A 313 2.30 32.02 25.32
CA VAL A 313 1.43 33.18 25.10
C VAL A 313 0.42 32.87 23.99
N ASP A 314 -0.70 33.57 23.95
CA ASP A 314 -1.83 33.26 23.07
C ASP A 314 -1.48 33.22 21.56
N ASN A 315 -0.43 33.94 21.17
CA ASN A 315 -0.02 34.06 19.77
C ASN A 315 1.24 33.23 19.42
N LEU A 316 1.75 32.42 20.33
CA LEU A 316 2.91 31.58 20.12
C LEU A 316 2.60 30.10 20.42
N GLY A 317 2.69 29.26 19.41
CA GLY A 317 2.66 27.79 19.54
C GLY A 317 4.01 27.18 19.20
N VAL A 318 4.47 26.27 20.02
CA VAL A 318 5.70 25.49 19.81
C VAL A 318 5.37 24.03 20.01
N ASN A 319 5.61 23.19 18.99
CA ASN A 319 5.54 21.73 19.10
C ASN A 319 6.94 21.15 19.02
N VAL A 320 7.27 20.26 19.93
CA VAL A 320 8.49 19.46 19.91
C VAL A 320 8.09 18.00 19.92
N SER A 321 8.50 17.26 18.91
CA SER A 321 8.29 15.81 18.88
C SER A 321 9.61 15.06 18.71
N TYR A 322 9.71 13.94 19.41
CA TYR A 322 10.81 13.01 19.32
C TYR A 322 10.27 11.60 19.21
N TYR A 323 10.73 10.84 18.22
CA TYR A 323 10.46 9.41 18.18
C TYR A 323 11.71 8.60 17.92
N ILE A 324 11.69 7.38 18.41
CA ILE A 324 12.67 6.34 18.16
C ILE A 324 11.95 5.06 17.79
N THR A 325 12.37 4.43 16.70
CA THR A 325 11.91 3.11 16.25
C THR A 325 13.12 2.19 16.19
N ASP A 326 12.98 0.98 16.71
CA ASP A 326 14.00 -0.07 16.68
C ASP A 326 13.33 -1.34 16.14
N ASP A 327 13.75 -1.79 14.95
CA ASP A 327 13.30 -2.99 14.28
C ASP A 327 14.37 -4.06 14.35
N ASP A 328 14.00 -5.23 14.80
CA ASP A 328 14.83 -6.43 14.77
C ASP A 328 14.18 -7.49 13.89
N TYR A 329 14.99 -8.11 13.00
CA TYR A 329 14.60 -9.14 12.06
C TYR A 329 15.40 -10.41 12.35
N ASP A 330 15.18 -10.98 13.53
CA ASP A 330 16.00 -12.04 14.14
C ASP A 330 16.26 -13.26 13.26
N GLU A 331 15.30 -13.63 12.39
CA GLU A 331 15.42 -14.79 11.50
C GLU A 331 16.03 -14.46 10.13
N SER A 332 16.44 -13.23 9.91
CA SER A 332 17.04 -12.79 8.64
C SER A 332 18.55 -13.04 8.64
N ILE A 333 18.99 -14.13 8.03
CA ILE A 333 20.43 -14.40 7.79
C ILE A 333 20.94 -13.56 6.62
N ILE A 334 20.16 -13.45 5.53
CA ILE A 334 20.41 -12.57 4.39
C ILE A 334 19.19 -11.66 4.22
N GLY A 335 19.41 -10.39 4.09
CA GLY A 335 18.42 -9.32 4.02
C GLY A 335 18.65 -8.25 5.08
N LEU A 336 17.63 -7.51 5.41
CA LEU A 336 17.65 -6.54 6.50
C LEU A 336 17.59 -7.26 7.84
N THR A 337 18.60 -7.05 8.70
CA THR A 337 18.69 -7.69 10.02
C THR A 337 18.26 -6.73 11.13
N LYS A 338 18.59 -5.44 11.01
CA LYS A 338 18.20 -4.40 11.96
C LYS A 338 17.92 -3.08 11.28
N ALA A 339 16.96 -2.32 11.80
CA ALA A 339 16.75 -0.94 11.40
C ALA A 339 16.43 -0.08 12.62
N LYS A 340 17.08 1.08 12.72
CA LYS A 340 16.83 2.04 13.79
C LYS A 340 16.64 3.42 13.22
N GLU A 341 15.50 4.03 13.55
CA GLU A 341 15.17 5.38 13.16
C GLU A 341 15.03 6.27 14.40
N THR A 342 15.53 7.47 14.30
CA THR A 342 15.37 8.49 15.33
C THR A 342 15.05 9.81 14.65
N SER A 343 13.96 10.46 15.05
CA SER A 343 13.57 11.77 14.54
C SER A 343 13.34 12.76 15.67
N ILE A 344 13.72 13.99 15.45
CA ILE A 344 13.35 15.14 16.27
C ILE A 344 12.76 16.21 15.36
N ASN A 345 11.58 16.72 15.71
CA ASN A 345 10.91 17.79 14.99
C ASN A 345 10.63 18.93 15.96
N LEU A 346 10.82 20.13 15.48
CA LEU A 346 10.47 21.39 16.14
C LEU A 346 9.63 22.21 15.16
N ASP A 347 8.43 22.57 15.58
CA ASP A 347 7.53 23.46 14.84
C ASP A 347 7.22 24.68 15.69
N VAL A 348 7.31 25.86 15.10
CA VAL A 348 7.02 27.13 15.75
C VAL A 348 6.05 27.93 14.89
N ASN A 349 4.95 28.36 15.49
CA ASN A 349 3.95 29.22 14.90
C ASN A 349 3.83 30.49 15.72
N TYR A 350 4.02 31.64 15.11
CA TYR A 350 3.90 32.94 15.77
C TYR A 350 2.96 33.88 14.98
N ALA A 351 1.84 34.24 15.59
CA ALA A 351 0.91 35.22 15.03
C ALA A 351 1.38 36.64 15.42
N ILE A 352 1.98 37.35 14.49
CA ILE A 352 2.42 38.73 14.67
C ILE A 352 1.19 39.65 14.81
N SER A 353 0.14 39.38 14.04
CA SER A 353 -1.13 40.08 14.05
C SER A 353 -2.23 39.16 13.50
N GLU A 354 -3.50 39.61 13.51
CA GLU A 354 -4.61 38.86 12.89
C GLU A 354 -4.42 38.59 11.39
N ALA A 355 -3.60 39.40 10.72
CA ALA A 355 -3.36 39.32 9.28
C ALA A 355 -1.99 38.67 8.92
N ALA A 356 -1.12 38.38 9.91
CA ALA A 356 0.23 37.91 9.65
C ALA A 356 0.65 36.80 10.63
N VAL A 357 0.94 35.64 10.09
CA VAL A 357 1.47 34.49 10.85
C VAL A 357 2.80 34.08 10.22
N VAL A 358 3.78 33.85 11.08
CA VAL A 358 5.09 33.27 10.70
C VAL A 358 5.16 31.88 11.31
N TYR A 359 5.61 30.92 10.49
CA TYR A 359 5.91 29.59 10.97
C TYR A 359 7.32 29.18 10.55
N GLY A 360 7.94 28.36 11.39
CA GLY A 360 9.23 27.75 11.12
C GLY A 360 9.22 26.31 11.61
N PHE A 361 9.99 25.47 10.95
CA PHE A 361 10.16 24.10 11.37
C PHE A 361 11.62 23.67 11.23
N TYR A 362 11.97 22.68 12.01
CA TYR A 362 13.24 21.98 11.92
C TYR A 362 13.03 20.50 12.16
N THR A 363 13.55 19.69 11.23
CA THR A 363 13.53 18.23 11.34
C THR A 363 14.94 17.68 11.24
N ARG A 364 15.22 16.70 12.09
CA ARG A 364 16.47 15.94 12.03
C ARG A 364 16.17 14.46 12.18
N ASP A 365 16.42 13.72 11.09
CA ASP A 365 16.30 12.27 11.05
C ASP A 365 17.68 11.61 11.04
N LYS A 366 17.73 10.45 11.66
CA LYS A 366 18.87 9.57 11.62
C LYS A 366 18.36 8.14 11.45
N ILE A 367 18.69 7.57 10.31
CA ILE A 367 18.33 6.21 9.96
C ILE A 367 19.59 5.37 9.95
N LYS A 368 19.54 4.22 10.59
CA LYS A 368 20.60 3.22 10.56
C LYS A 368 19.98 1.91 10.13
N SER A 369 20.64 1.17 9.26
CA SER A 369 20.23 -0.18 8.90
C SER A 369 21.45 -1.09 8.79
N GLU A 370 21.25 -2.31 9.22
CA GLU A 370 22.19 -3.41 9.12
C GLU A 370 21.57 -4.44 8.18
N LEU A 371 22.31 -4.84 7.16
CA LEU A 371 21.85 -5.82 6.20
C LEU A 371 22.98 -6.80 5.88
N SER A 372 22.60 -8.04 5.65
CA SER A 372 23.52 -9.07 5.19
C SER A 372 23.16 -9.48 3.76
N GLY A 373 24.15 -9.74 2.94
CA GLY A 373 23.97 -10.10 1.54
C GLY A 373 24.86 -11.25 1.10
N SER A 374 24.58 -11.78 -0.08
CA SER A 374 25.41 -12.77 -0.75
C SER A 374 25.53 -12.42 -2.23
N SER A 375 26.68 -12.71 -2.84
CA SER A 375 26.94 -12.41 -4.24
C SER A 375 26.25 -13.33 -5.24
N SER A 376 25.70 -14.47 -4.78
CA SER A 376 25.06 -15.48 -5.61
C SER A 376 24.00 -16.25 -4.84
N PRO A 377 22.92 -16.72 -5.50
CA PRO A 377 21.94 -17.60 -4.87
C PRO A 377 22.49 -18.88 -4.27
N ALA A 378 23.57 -19.40 -4.84
CA ALA A 378 24.25 -20.61 -4.38
C ALA A 378 25.45 -20.34 -3.46
N ASN A 379 25.81 -19.05 -3.25
CA ASN A 379 26.99 -18.68 -2.50
C ASN A 379 26.65 -18.52 -1.01
N THR A 380 27.37 -19.25 -0.18
CA THR A 380 27.29 -19.15 1.28
C THR A 380 28.20 -18.08 1.86
N MET A 381 29.02 -17.40 1.04
CA MET A 381 29.80 -16.25 1.49
C MET A 381 28.86 -15.07 1.74
N ILE A 382 28.66 -14.77 3.01
CA ILE A 382 27.82 -13.67 3.49
C ILE A 382 28.72 -12.47 3.78
N TRP A 383 28.27 -11.31 3.37
CA TRP A 383 28.87 -10.03 3.73
C TRP A 383 27.87 -9.18 4.50
N ASP A 384 28.34 -8.39 5.44
CA ASP A 384 27.52 -7.47 6.20
C ASP A 384 27.71 -6.04 5.70
N GLY A 385 26.59 -5.34 5.51
CA GLY A 385 26.52 -3.95 5.12
C GLY A 385 25.80 -3.12 6.19
N PHE A 386 26.23 -1.88 6.31
CA PHE A 386 25.63 -0.97 7.28
C PHE A 386 25.49 0.43 6.69
N THR A 387 24.33 0.98 6.80
CA THR A 387 24.05 2.33 6.33
C THR A 387 23.71 3.25 7.51
N LYS A 388 24.02 4.53 7.32
CA LYS A 388 23.71 5.57 8.30
C LYS A 388 23.43 6.86 7.59
N ASP A 389 22.17 7.18 7.48
CA ASP A 389 21.69 8.41 6.88
C ASP A 389 21.40 9.46 7.95
N LYS A 390 21.65 10.72 7.61
CA LYS A 390 21.29 11.87 8.42
C LYS A 390 20.67 12.91 7.50
N ILE A 391 19.41 13.19 7.75
CA ILE A 391 18.63 14.19 7.00
C ILE A 391 18.39 15.37 7.94
N ARG A 392 18.47 16.58 7.42
CA ARG A 392 18.15 17.82 8.12
C ARG A 392 17.35 18.71 7.15
N THR A 393 16.26 19.22 7.64
CA THR A 393 15.42 20.15 6.91
C THR A 393 15.19 21.38 7.75
#